data_c749879439195cff02eba2a1e4000544
#
_entry.id   c749879439195cff02eba2a1e4000544
#
_cell.length_a   1.000
_cell.length_b   1.000
_cell.length_c   1.000
_cell.angle_alpha   90.00
_cell.angle_beta   90.00
_cell.angle_gamma   90.00
#
_symmetry.space_group_name_H-M   'P 1'
#
loop_
_entity.id
_entity.type
_entity.pdbx_description
1 polymer ?
#
loop_
_entity_poly.entity_id
_entity_poly.type
_entity_poly.pdbx_seq_one_letter_code
_entity_poly.pdbx_strand_id
1 'polypeptide(L)'
;MRPLFHPAIDDITVEGILHALSDPVRASIYARLAGLDCAATCTALQQAGDRTIPKSSLSQHFRVLREAGLVRSERAGVEMHNTTRCAEIERRFPGLIPAILNAHRMQIAGASPPRLPARRTAAASVRKKAKTR
;
A
#
# COMPACT_ATOMS: atom_id res chain seq x y z
N MET A 1 16.96 -10.99 -22.90
CA MET A 1 16.37 -10.87 -21.54
C MET A 1 14.86 -10.96 -21.63
N ARG A 2 14.27 -11.81 -20.84
CA ARG A 2 12.81 -11.87 -20.77
C ARG A 2 12.28 -10.62 -20.09
N PRO A 3 11.25 -9.97 -20.64
CA PRO A 3 10.60 -8.86 -19.96
C PRO A 3 10.01 -9.33 -18.62
N LEU A 4 10.02 -8.44 -17.63
CA LEU A 4 9.41 -8.73 -16.35
C LEU A 4 7.89 -8.78 -16.50
N PHE A 5 7.28 -9.78 -15.88
CA PHE A 5 5.83 -9.92 -15.90
C PHE A 5 5.16 -8.87 -15.00
N HIS A 6 4.20 -8.16 -15.59
CA HIS A 6 3.32 -7.24 -14.89
C HIS A 6 1.88 -7.57 -15.26
N PRO A 7 1.02 -7.91 -14.31
CA PRO A 7 -0.39 -8.16 -14.60
C PRO A 7 -1.09 -6.89 -15.11
N ALA A 8 -2.04 -7.07 -16.01
CA ALA A 8 -2.95 -6.01 -16.39
C ALA A 8 -3.81 -5.59 -15.20
N ILE A 9 -4.28 -4.35 -15.20
CA ILE A 9 -5.10 -3.84 -14.08
C ILE A 9 -6.34 -4.70 -13.82
N ASP A 10 -6.92 -5.26 -14.85
CA ASP A 10 -8.11 -6.10 -14.75
C ASP A 10 -7.82 -7.49 -14.15
N ASP A 11 -6.57 -7.92 -14.17
CA ASP A 11 -6.12 -9.19 -13.62
C ASP A 11 -5.68 -9.08 -12.15
N ILE A 12 -5.59 -7.87 -11.62
CA ILE A 12 -5.23 -7.63 -10.23
C ILE A 12 -6.43 -7.94 -9.34
N THR A 13 -6.22 -8.78 -8.33
CA THR A 13 -7.26 -9.21 -7.39
C THR A 13 -7.00 -8.70 -5.98
N VAL A 14 -8.06 -8.54 -5.20
CA VAL A 14 -7.97 -8.18 -3.78
C VAL A 14 -7.19 -9.26 -3.01
N GLU A 15 -7.45 -10.52 -3.29
CA GLU A 15 -6.78 -11.65 -2.66
C GLU A 15 -5.28 -11.63 -2.93
N GLY A 16 -4.88 -11.33 -4.16
CA GLY A 16 -3.48 -11.19 -4.55
C GLY A 16 -2.78 -10.05 -3.81
N ILE A 17 -3.43 -8.92 -3.69
CA ILE A 17 -2.94 -7.76 -2.92
C ILE A 17 -2.78 -8.12 -1.44
N LEU A 18 -3.79 -8.72 -0.84
CA LEU A 18 -3.76 -9.12 0.56
C LEU A 18 -2.67 -10.15 0.83
N HIS A 19 -2.50 -11.12 -0.06
CA HIS A 19 -1.43 -12.11 0.04
C HIS A 19 -0.05 -11.45 0.01
N ALA A 20 0.18 -10.56 -0.93
CA ALA A 20 1.47 -9.88 -1.06
C ALA A 20 1.78 -9.01 0.16
N LEU A 21 0.81 -8.33 0.72
CA LEU A 21 0.97 -7.45 1.88
C LEU A 21 0.78 -8.15 3.23
N SER A 22 0.54 -9.46 3.24
CA SER A 22 0.46 -10.25 4.48
C SER A 22 1.81 -10.50 5.15
N ASP A 23 2.90 -10.36 4.41
CA ASP A 23 4.26 -10.43 4.95
C ASP A 23 4.67 -9.05 5.48
N PRO A 24 5.09 -8.95 6.77
CA PRO A 24 5.46 -7.66 7.37
C PRO A 24 6.63 -6.97 6.66
N VAL A 25 7.59 -7.73 6.16
CA VAL A 25 8.75 -7.19 5.43
C VAL A 25 8.29 -6.62 4.08
N ARG A 26 7.47 -7.35 3.34
CA ARG A 26 6.91 -6.85 2.07
C ARG A 26 6.05 -5.61 2.27
N ALA A 27 5.22 -5.60 3.30
CA ALA A 27 4.40 -4.43 3.64
C ALA A 27 5.28 -3.21 3.96
N SER A 28 6.37 -3.39 4.69
CA SER A 28 7.33 -2.31 5.00
C SER A 28 8.04 -1.79 3.75
N ILE A 29 8.47 -2.68 2.87
CA ILE A 29 9.08 -2.31 1.58
C ILE A 29 8.09 -1.49 0.75
N TYR A 30 6.87 -1.97 0.64
CA TYR A 30 5.84 -1.30 -0.15
C TYR A 30 5.44 0.07 0.43
N ALA A 31 5.28 0.17 1.75
CA ALA A 31 4.99 1.43 2.43
C ALA A 31 6.09 2.48 2.18
N ARG A 32 7.33 2.04 2.23
CA ARG A 32 8.49 2.90 1.95
C ARG A 32 8.52 3.34 0.50
N LEU A 33 8.29 2.43 -0.42
CA LEU A 33 8.23 2.73 -1.85
C LEU A 33 7.09 3.69 -2.18
N ALA A 34 5.93 3.52 -1.57
CA ALA A 34 4.77 4.40 -1.75
C ALA A 34 5.00 5.82 -1.21
N GLY A 35 5.91 5.99 -0.25
CA GLY A 35 6.31 7.29 0.28
C GLY A 35 7.35 8.03 -0.56
N LEU A 36 7.87 7.43 -1.62
CA LEU A 36 8.86 8.04 -2.51
C LEU A 36 8.19 8.63 -3.76
N ASP A 37 8.59 9.84 -4.11
CA ASP A 37 8.04 10.54 -5.28
C ASP A 37 8.59 10.05 -6.62
N CYS A 38 9.63 9.25 -6.58
CA CYS A 38 10.29 8.72 -7.77
C CYS A 38 10.60 7.23 -7.63
N ALA A 39 10.97 6.63 -8.74
CA ALA A 39 11.40 5.24 -8.77
C ALA A 39 12.58 5.00 -7.82
N ALA A 40 12.47 3.98 -6.99
CA ALA A 40 13.52 3.58 -6.09
C ALA A 40 14.25 2.34 -6.59
N THR A 41 15.57 2.31 -6.37
CA THR A 41 16.38 1.13 -6.65
C THR A 41 16.26 0.11 -5.53
N CYS A 42 16.52 -1.16 -5.85
CA CYS A 42 16.57 -2.22 -4.84
C CYS A 42 17.58 -1.91 -3.73
N THR A 43 18.70 -1.29 -4.07
CA THR A 43 19.72 -0.91 -3.09
C THR A 43 19.19 0.10 -2.07
N ALA A 44 18.44 1.11 -2.54
CA ALA A 44 17.83 2.10 -1.66
C ALA A 44 16.78 1.51 -0.72
N LEU A 45 16.21 0.38 -1.07
CA LEU A 45 15.13 -0.30 -0.33
C LEU A 45 15.63 -1.46 0.53
N GLN A 46 16.94 -1.72 0.59
CA GLN A 46 17.50 -2.82 1.39
C GLN A 46 17.24 -2.69 2.89
N GLN A 47 16.96 -1.50 3.37
CA GLN A 47 16.64 -1.31 4.78
C GLN A 47 15.12 -1.23 4.99
N ALA A 48 14.58 -2.18 5.74
CA ALA A 48 13.20 -2.14 6.24
C ALA A 48 13.24 -1.99 7.77
N GLY A 49 13.01 -0.77 8.24
CA GLY A 49 13.21 -0.47 9.65
C GLY A 49 14.69 -0.60 10.07
N ASP A 50 14.95 -1.25 11.20
CA ASP A 50 16.31 -1.47 11.73
C ASP A 50 17.03 -2.68 11.11
N ARG A 51 16.41 -3.37 10.17
CA ARG A 51 16.96 -4.58 9.56
C ARG A 51 17.39 -4.36 8.13
N THR A 52 18.61 -4.79 7.81
CA THR A 52 19.07 -4.88 6.42
C THR A 52 18.52 -6.15 5.78
N ILE A 53 17.82 -6.01 4.67
CA ILE A 53 17.27 -7.14 3.92
C ILE A 53 18.35 -7.68 2.98
N PRO A 54 18.65 -8.98 3.01
CA PRO A 54 19.54 -9.58 2.02
C PRO A 54 19.03 -9.35 0.59
N LYS A 55 19.93 -9.11 -0.34
CA LYS A 55 19.59 -8.80 -1.73
C LYS A 55 18.76 -9.89 -2.41
N SER A 56 19.04 -11.17 -2.10
CA SER A 56 18.27 -12.31 -2.60
C SER A 56 16.84 -12.31 -2.08
N SER A 57 16.65 -12.03 -0.79
CA SER A 57 15.33 -11.92 -0.18
C SER A 57 14.55 -10.72 -0.73
N LEU A 58 15.23 -9.60 -0.95
CA LEU A 58 14.64 -8.41 -1.53
C LEU A 58 14.11 -8.69 -2.94
N SER A 59 14.85 -9.40 -3.76
CA SER A 59 14.41 -9.80 -5.11
C SER A 59 13.14 -10.67 -5.07
N GLN A 60 13.05 -11.58 -4.11
CA GLN A 60 11.85 -12.39 -3.90
C GLN A 60 10.66 -11.55 -3.46
N HIS A 61 10.86 -10.62 -2.56
CA HIS A 61 9.80 -9.71 -2.13
C HIS A 61 9.27 -8.85 -3.28
N PHE A 62 10.15 -8.31 -4.10
CA PHE A 62 9.74 -7.55 -5.29
C PHE A 62 9.03 -8.40 -6.33
N ARG A 63 9.43 -9.65 -6.49
CA ARG A 63 8.74 -10.58 -7.37
C ARG A 63 7.29 -10.79 -6.94
N VAL A 64 7.06 -11.03 -5.66
CA VAL A 64 5.70 -11.21 -5.12
C VAL A 64 4.87 -9.95 -5.29
N LEU A 65 5.43 -8.79 -4.97
CA LEU A 65 4.75 -7.50 -5.13
C LEU A 65 4.42 -7.21 -6.60
N ARG A 66 5.33 -7.52 -7.51
CA ARG A 66 5.13 -7.32 -8.95
C ARG A 66 4.06 -8.24 -9.51
N GLU A 67 4.06 -9.51 -9.14
CA GLU A 67 3.07 -10.49 -9.57
C GLU A 67 1.67 -10.18 -9.04
N ALA A 68 1.57 -9.55 -7.87
CA ALA A 68 0.32 -9.07 -7.32
C ALA A 68 -0.20 -7.78 -7.98
N GLY A 69 0.62 -7.13 -8.80
CA GLY A 69 0.27 -5.88 -9.46
C GLY A 69 0.50 -4.61 -8.64
N LEU A 70 1.24 -4.73 -7.54
CA LEU A 70 1.51 -3.60 -6.64
C LEU A 70 2.68 -2.73 -7.10
N VAL A 71 3.64 -3.32 -7.79
CA VAL A 71 4.90 -2.70 -8.19
C VAL A 71 5.14 -2.89 -9.68
N ARG A 72 5.64 -1.86 -10.31
CA ARG A 72 6.22 -1.90 -11.65
C ARG A 72 7.73 -1.82 -11.53
N SER A 73 8.44 -2.74 -12.16
CA SER A 73 9.89 -2.80 -12.17
C SER A 73 10.40 -2.63 -13.59
N GLU A 74 11.37 -1.74 -13.76
CA GLU A 74 12.01 -1.47 -15.05
C GLU A 74 13.52 -1.51 -14.90
N ARG A 75 14.19 -2.14 -15.86
CA ARG A 75 15.65 -2.13 -15.91
C ARG A 75 16.17 -0.85 -16.56
N ALA A 76 17.07 -0.17 -15.87
CA ALA A 76 17.83 0.96 -16.38
C ALA A 76 19.32 0.65 -16.23
N GLY A 77 19.94 0.11 -17.28
CA GLY A 77 21.31 -0.38 -17.23
C GLY A 77 21.46 -1.57 -16.27
N VAL A 78 22.31 -1.43 -15.26
CA VAL A 78 22.55 -2.46 -14.23
C VAL A 78 21.58 -2.34 -13.05
N GLU A 79 20.77 -1.29 -13.00
CA GLU A 79 19.86 -1.01 -11.92
C GLU A 79 18.42 -1.42 -12.24
N MET A 80 17.69 -1.82 -11.21
CA MET A 80 16.25 -2.08 -11.27
C MET A 80 15.52 -0.94 -10.58
N HIS A 81 14.71 -0.20 -11.33
CA HIS A 81 13.88 0.87 -10.83
C HIS A 81 12.46 0.35 -10.53
N ASN A 82 12.00 0.55 -9.32
CA ASN A 82 10.70 0.10 -8.86
C ASN A 82 9.82 1.29 -8.52
N THR A 83 8.60 1.27 -9.05
CA THR A 83 7.56 2.26 -8.76
C THR A 83 6.30 1.55 -8.28
N THR A 84 5.50 2.22 -7.47
CA THR A 84 4.19 1.68 -7.08
C THR A 84 3.17 1.86 -8.20
N ARG A 85 2.19 0.97 -8.21
CA ARG A 85 1.00 1.08 -9.06
C ARG A 85 -0.22 1.58 -8.29
N CYS A 86 0.01 2.37 -7.24
CA CYS A 86 -1.05 2.88 -6.35
C CYS A 86 -2.18 3.57 -7.10
N ALA A 87 -1.87 4.40 -8.08
CA ALA A 87 -2.88 5.14 -8.82
C ALA A 87 -3.81 4.23 -9.63
N GLU A 88 -3.28 3.17 -10.23
CA GLU A 88 -4.08 2.18 -10.98
C GLU A 88 -4.96 1.37 -10.04
N ILE A 89 -4.41 0.95 -8.91
CA ILE A 89 -5.13 0.16 -7.91
C ILE A 89 -6.20 1.00 -7.23
N GLU A 90 -5.91 2.27 -6.94
CA GLU A 90 -6.89 3.21 -6.36
C GLU A 90 -8.10 3.41 -7.25
N ARG A 91 -7.91 3.44 -8.56
CA ARG A 91 -9.02 3.52 -9.51
C ARG A 91 -9.91 2.28 -9.50
N ARG A 92 -9.31 1.11 -9.32
CA ARG A 92 -10.06 -0.15 -9.30
C ARG A 92 -10.63 -0.49 -7.93
N PHE A 93 -9.84 -0.28 -6.88
CA PHE A 93 -10.19 -0.59 -5.49
C PHE A 93 -9.96 0.64 -4.60
N PRO A 94 -10.84 1.66 -4.66
CA PRO A 94 -10.65 2.90 -3.92
C PRO A 94 -10.50 2.66 -2.41
N GLY A 95 -9.47 3.25 -1.83
CA GLY A 95 -9.22 3.21 -0.39
C GLY A 95 -8.54 1.94 0.14
N LEU A 96 -8.37 0.90 -0.66
CA LEU A 96 -7.81 -0.38 -0.19
C LEU A 96 -6.35 -0.23 0.27
N ILE A 97 -5.49 0.29 -0.59
CA ILE A 97 -4.06 0.42 -0.30
C ILE A 97 -3.80 1.40 0.84
N PRO A 98 -4.37 2.61 0.83
CA PRO A 98 -4.22 3.54 1.95
C PRO A 98 -4.63 2.95 3.29
N ALA A 99 -5.74 2.21 3.34
CA ALA A 99 -6.22 1.56 4.57
C ALA A 99 -5.22 0.52 5.10
N ILE A 100 -4.69 -0.32 4.22
CA ILE A 100 -3.72 -1.37 4.59
C ILE A 100 -2.41 -0.73 5.08
N LEU A 101 -1.87 0.23 4.34
CA LEU A 101 -0.62 0.89 4.71
C LEU A 101 -0.74 1.69 6.01
N ASN A 102 -1.86 2.34 6.20
CA ASN A 102 -2.12 3.09 7.42
C ASN A 102 -2.22 2.16 8.64
N ALA A 103 -2.95 1.07 8.52
CA ALA A 103 -3.06 0.06 9.56
C ALA A 103 -1.69 -0.56 9.90
N HIS A 104 -0.89 -0.87 8.88
CA HIS A 104 0.46 -1.39 9.05
C HIS A 104 1.38 -0.40 9.78
N ARG A 105 1.33 0.87 9.41
CA ARG A 105 2.10 1.94 10.07
C ARG A 105 1.73 2.06 11.54
N MET A 106 0.46 2.03 11.86
CA MET A 106 -0.03 2.07 13.25
C MET A 106 0.45 0.87 14.04
N GLN A 107 0.43 -0.30 13.46
CA GLN A 107 0.91 -1.54 14.10
C GLN A 107 2.39 -1.47 14.43
N ILE A 108 3.23 -0.97 13.52
CA ILE A 108 4.67 -0.82 13.73
C ILE A 108 4.98 0.24 14.78
N ALA A 109 4.28 1.37 14.73
CA ALA A 109 4.51 2.48 15.66
C ALA A 109 3.99 2.21 17.08
N GLY A 110 3.24 1.11 17.29
CA GLY A 110 2.55 0.86 18.55
C GLY A 110 1.51 1.95 18.89
N ALA A 111 1.10 2.72 17.89
CA ALA A 111 0.16 3.81 18.08
C ALA A 111 -1.25 3.29 18.36
N SER A 112 -1.90 3.91 19.34
CA SER A 112 -3.34 3.72 19.52
C SER A 112 -4.09 4.17 18.25
N PRO A 113 -5.13 3.45 17.84
CA PRO A 113 -5.89 3.86 16.67
C PRO A 113 -6.42 5.29 16.85
N PRO A 114 -6.41 6.10 15.80
CA PRO A 114 -7.06 7.40 15.87
C PRO A 114 -8.52 7.16 16.28
N ARG A 115 -8.99 7.90 17.27
CA ARG A 115 -10.41 7.88 17.61
C ARG A 115 -11.16 8.24 16.33
N LEU A 116 -11.95 7.31 15.83
CA LEU A 116 -12.91 7.63 14.81
C LEU A 116 -13.68 8.85 15.33
N PRO A 117 -13.84 9.90 14.53
CA PRO A 117 -14.73 10.98 14.93
C PRO A 117 -16.06 10.31 15.25
N ALA A 118 -16.58 10.56 16.45
CA ALA A 118 -17.89 10.07 16.85
C ALA A 118 -18.83 10.35 15.67
N ARG A 119 -19.41 9.29 15.12
CA ARG A 119 -20.46 9.46 14.14
C ARG A 119 -21.40 10.49 14.75
N ARG A 120 -21.39 11.69 14.24
CA ARG A 120 -22.51 12.57 14.48
C ARG A 120 -23.70 11.82 13.94
N THR A 121 -24.36 11.09 14.80
CA THR A 121 -25.72 10.73 14.54
C THR A 121 -26.38 12.06 14.25
N ALA A 122 -26.80 12.24 13.03
CA ALA A 122 -27.79 13.24 12.70
C ALA A 122 -29.09 12.79 13.38
N ALA A 123 -29.05 12.70 14.69
CA ALA A 123 -30.22 12.74 15.53
C ALA A 123 -30.62 14.19 15.47
N ALA A 124 -31.08 14.52 14.31
CA ALA A 124 -32.30 15.22 14.17
C ALA A 124 -32.54 16.23 15.31
N SER A 125 -32.24 17.40 15.03
CA SER A 125 -33.16 18.41 15.44
C SER A 125 -34.43 18.29 14.58
N VAL A 126 -35.28 17.33 14.85
CA VAL A 126 -36.67 17.54 14.63
C VAL A 126 -37.10 18.53 15.73
N ARG A 127 -36.79 19.77 15.50
CA ARG A 127 -37.46 20.83 16.21
C ARG A 127 -38.91 20.73 15.80
N LYS A 128 -39.72 20.13 16.69
CA LYS A 128 -41.12 20.42 16.71
C LYS A 128 -41.26 21.92 16.73
N LYS A 129 -41.70 22.50 15.63
CA LYS A 129 -42.26 23.84 15.66
C LYS A 129 -43.45 23.73 16.62
N ALA A 130 -43.24 24.26 17.81
CA ALA A 130 -44.35 24.52 18.69
C ALA A 130 -45.28 25.44 17.95
N LYS A 131 -46.49 24.99 17.69
CA LYS A 131 -47.53 25.78 17.11
C LYS A 131 -47.94 26.79 18.15
N THR A 132 -47.44 28.00 18.03
CA THR A 132 -47.96 29.12 18.80
C THR A 132 -49.23 29.59 18.13
N ARG A 133 -50.30 29.53 18.89
CA ARG A 133 -51.49 30.29 18.54
C ARG A 133 -51.22 31.77 18.68
#